data_6c278efbf047bb020d3a59452b23d560
#
_entry.id   6c278efbf047bb020d3a59452b23d560
#
_cell.length_a   1.000
_cell.length_b   1.000
_cell.length_c   1.000
_cell.angle_alpha   90.00
_cell.angle_beta   90.00
_cell.angle_gamma   90.00
#
_symmetry.space_group_name_H-M   'P 1'
#
loop_
_entity.id
_entity.type
_entity.pdbx_description
1 polymer ?
#
loop_
_entity_poly.entity_id
_entity_poly.type
_entity_poly.pdbx_seq_one_letter_code
_entity_poly.pdbx_strand_id
1 'polypeptide(L)'
;MIQIPRLYAIVDCHSRSERETVHFAEELIAAGCTVIQYRNKSGNAREMLEQARELKRLFAGGAPGLVDFARPGNSVRLIMNDRADLCLAADFDGVHVGQDDLSPESVRRIIGPEGWLGVSTHNPEQLREADLTSADYVAIGPVFATSSKEKPDPVVGLEGVRRARSLTRKPLVAIGGITRANAASVIEAGADSVAVISDLLREPRKSAEEFLRLLE
;
A
#
# COMPACT_ATOMS: atom_id res chain seq x y z
N MET A 1 -0.38 18.15 2.16
CA MET A 1 0.09 17.00 1.35
C MET A 1 0.59 15.96 2.32
N ILE A 2 0.20 14.70 2.18
CA ILE A 2 0.64 13.61 3.06
C ILE A 2 2.12 13.29 2.82
N GLN A 3 2.78 12.76 3.83
CA GLN A 3 4.14 12.25 3.72
C GLN A 3 4.08 10.72 3.70
N ILE A 4 4.43 10.11 2.56
CA ILE A 4 4.39 8.67 2.39
C ILE A 4 5.79 8.08 2.68
N PRO A 5 5.91 6.97 3.45
CA PRO A 5 7.20 6.35 3.72
C PRO A 5 7.77 5.68 2.46
N ARG A 6 9.10 5.46 2.43
CA ARG A 6 9.79 4.83 1.31
C ARG A 6 9.30 3.41 1.00
N LEU A 7 8.95 2.65 2.03
CA LEU A 7 8.37 1.31 1.88
C LEU A 7 6.88 1.33 2.19
N TYR A 8 6.08 0.86 1.24
CA TYR A 8 4.65 0.64 1.33
C TYR A 8 4.40 -0.87 1.27
N ALA A 9 4.18 -1.50 2.42
CA ALA A 9 4.01 -2.94 2.50
C ALA A 9 2.57 -3.35 2.16
N ILE A 10 2.38 -4.39 1.33
CA ILE A 10 1.06 -4.93 1.00
C ILE A 10 0.94 -6.35 1.57
N VAL A 11 0.00 -6.51 2.50
CA VAL A 11 -0.42 -7.80 3.05
C VAL A 11 -1.51 -8.36 2.14
N ASP A 12 -1.09 -9.23 1.21
CA ASP A 12 -2.00 -9.93 0.31
C ASP A 12 -2.48 -11.22 0.98
N CYS A 13 -3.79 -11.28 1.24
CA CYS A 13 -4.42 -12.39 1.96
C CYS A 13 -4.86 -13.54 1.05
N HIS A 14 -4.50 -13.50 -0.26
CA HIS A 14 -4.78 -14.61 -1.14
C HIS A 14 -4.12 -15.90 -0.62
N SER A 15 -4.91 -16.91 -0.33
CA SER A 15 -4.46 -18.22 0.20
C SER A 15 -3.90 -18.20 1.63
N ARG A 16 -4.15 -17.16 2.44
CA ARG A 16 -3.75 -17.10 3.85
C ARG A 16 -4.93 -17.16 4.79
N SER A 17 -4.75 -17.90 5.89
CA SER A 17 -5.65 -17.85 7.03
C SER A 17 -5.56 -16.47 7.73
N GLU A 18 -6.56 -16.15 8.55
CA GLU A 18 -6.56 -14.94 9.38
C GLU A 18 -5.30 -14.87 10.26
N ARG A 19 -4.93 -15.97 10.93
CA ARG A 19 -3.75 -16.03 11.80
C ARG A 19 -2.45 -15.77 11.06
N GLU A 20 -2.29 -16.30 9.85
CA GLU A 20 -1.11 -16.06 9.00
C GLU A 20 -1.05 -14.61 8.51
N THR A 21 -2.21 -14.02 8.22
CA THR A 21 -2.33 -12.60 7.83
C THR A 21 -1.90 -11.68 8.98
N VAL A 22 -2.40 -11.93 10.19
CA VAL A 22 -2.04 -11.18 11.39
C VAL A 22 -0.56 -11.31 11.69
N HIS A 23 -0.03 -12.52 11.72
CA HIS A 23 1.40 -12.75 11.98
C HIS A 23 2.30 -12.06 10.93
N PHE A 24 1.92 -12.10 9.67
CA PHE A 24 2.66 -11.40 8.62
C PHE A 24 2.69 -9.88 8.85
N ALA A 25 1.56 -9.29 9.24
CA ALA A 25 1.50 -7.86 9.57
C ALA A 25 2.33 -7.52 10.82
N GLU A 26 2.33 -8.36 11.86
CA GLU A 26 3.18 -8.21 13.05
C GLU A 26 4.66 -8.13 12.69
N GLU A 27 5.13 -9.03 11.83
CA GLU A 27 6.52 -9.07 11.39
C GLU A 27 6.92 -7.79 10.61
N LEU A 28 6.01 -7.28 9.76
CA LEU A 28 6.25 -6.03 9.03
C LEU A 28 6.35 -4.81 9.96
N ILE A 29 5.49 -4.76 10.99
CA ILE A 29 5.53 -3.68 11.99
C ILE A 29 6.81 -3.77 12.82
N ALA A 30 7.15 -4.98 13.27
CA ALA A 30 8.38 -5.21 14.03
C ALA A 30 9.64 -4.81 13.24
N ALA A 31 9.59 -4.84 11.91
CA ALA A 31 10.63 -4.33 11.03
C ALA A 31 10.66 -2.79 10.92
N GLY A 32 9.59 -2.10 11.32
CA GLY A 32 9.48 -0.63 11.21
C GLY A 32 8.62 -0.12 10.06
N CYS A 33 7.81 -0.97 9.41
CA CYS A 33 6.86 -0.52 8.40
C CYS A 33 5.78 0.36 9.04
N THR A 34 5.56 1.54 8.47
CA THR A 34 4.57 2.53 8.97
C THR A 34 3.36 2.71 8.06
N VAL A 35 3.35 2.10 6.88
CA VAL A 35 2.17 1.98 6.01
C VAL A 35 1.99 0.54 5.58
N ILE A 36 0.81 0.00 5.84
CA ILE A 36 0.45 -1.37 5.49
C ILE A 36 -0.91 -1.36 4.77
N GLN A 37 -0.95 -1.91 3.55
CA GLN A 37 -2.19 -2.15 2.84
C GLN A 37 -2.67 -3.58 3.08
N TYR A 38 -3.90 -3.72 3.54
CA TYR A 38 -4.61 -4.99 3.58
C TYR A 38 -5.30 -5.23 2.24
N ARG A 39 -4.92 -6.30 1.55
CA ARG A 39 -5.47 -6.71 0.25
C ARG A 39 -6.05 -8.11 0.34
N ASN A 40 -7.37 -8.21 0.23
CA ASN A 40 -8.10 -9.48 0.15
C ASN A 40 -9.07 -9.43 -1.05
N LYS A 41 -8.92 -10.34 -1.99
CA LYS A 41 -9.73 -10.45 -3.21
C LYS A 41 -10.69 -11.65 -3.17
N SER A 42 -10.98 -12.21 -1.98
CA SER A 42 -11.91 -13.35 -1.82
C SER A 42 -13.36 -13.03 -2.22
N GLY A 43 -13.75 -11.76 -2.15
CA GLY A 43 -15.13 -11.32 -2.34
C GLY A 43 -16.04 -11.56 -1.14
N ASN A 44 -15.57 -12.22 -0.08
CA ASN A 44 -16.32 -12.45 1.16
C ASN A 44 -16.18 -11.24 2.10
N ALA A 45 -17.13 -10.31 2.04
CA ALA A 45 -17.08 -9.07 2.83
C ALA A 45 -17.08 -9.31 4.34
N ARG A 46 -17.73 -10.35 4.84
CA ARG A 46 -17.73 -10.70 6.27
C ARG A 46 -16.34 -11.12 6.73
N GLU A 47 -15.74 -12.07 6.04
CA GLU A 47 -14.37 -12.53 6.32
C GLU A 47 -13.36 -11.38 6.21
N MET A 48 -13.45 -10.57 5.16
CA MET A 48 -12.61 -9.39 4.99
C MET A 48 -12.72 -8.43 6.18
N LEU A 49 -13.94 -8.18 6.67
CA LEU A 49 -14.17 -7.29 7.80
C LEU A 49 -13.63 -7.87 9.12
N GLU A 50 -13.80 -9.17 9.34
CA GLU A 50 -13.28 -9.86 10.53
C GLU A 50 -11.75 -9.78 10.57
N GLN A 51 -11.07 -10.12 9.48
CA GLN A 51 -9.62 -10.01 9.34
C GLN A 51 -9.13 -8.55 9.50
N ALA A 52 -9.82 -7.59 8.89
CA ALA A 52 -9.45 -6.17 8.99
C ALA A 52 -9.56 -5.66 10.43
N ARG A 53 -10.61 -6.04 11.16
CA ARG A 53 -10.78 -5.70 12.57
C ARG A 53 -9.72 -6.34 13.46
N GLU A 54 -9.29 -7.55 13.15
CA GLU A 54 -8.20 -8.19 13.89
C GLU A 54 -6.88 -7.47 13.66
N LEU A 55 -6.56 -7.10 12.41
CA LEU A 55 -5.44 -6.23 12.12
C LEU A 55 -5.53 -4.91 12.91
N LYS A 56 -6.68 -4.23 12.89
CA LYS A 56 -6.84 -2.96 13.63
C LYS A 56 -6.63 -3.13 15.13
N ARG A 57 -7.11 -4.22 15.73
CA ARG A 57 -6.88 -4.53 17.17
C ARG A 57 -5.40 -4.71 17.50
N LEU A 58 -4.66 -5.38 16.63
CA LEU A 58 -3.22 -5.55 16.76
C LEU A 58 -2.50 -4.21 16.90
N PHE A 59 -2.90 -3.21 16.10
CA PHE A 59 -2.30 -1.87 16.10
C PHE A 59 -2.76 -1.01 17.28
N ALA A 60 -4.01 -1.17 17.72
CA ALA A 60 -4.57 -0.42 18.84
C ALA A 60 -4.13 -0.94 20.21
N GLY A 61 -3.85 -2.25 20.32
CA GLY A 61 -3.62 -2.95 21.58
C GLY A 61 -2.18 -2.94 22.08
N GLY A 62 -1.21 -2.43 21.30
CA GLY A 62 0.20 -2.52 21.67
C GLY A 62 0.59 -3.96 22.02
N ALA A 63 0.53 -4.88 21.04
CA ALA A 63 0.88 -6.29 21.28
C ALA A 63 2.21 -6.39 22.03
N PRO A 64 2.36 -7.34 22.97
CA PRO A 64 3.59 -7.51 23.73
C PRO A 64 4.79 -7.64 22.77
N GLY A 65 5.73 -6.68 22.80
CA GLY A 65 6.85 -6.56 21.85
C GLY A 65 6.71 -5.43 20.81
N LEU A 66 5.52 -4.83 20.65
CA LEU A 66 5.29 -3.67 19.77
C LEU A 66 5.22 -2.32 20.53
N VAL A 67 5.34 -2.33 21.87
CA VAL A 67 5.24 -1.14 22.73
C VAL A 67 6.25 -0.04 22.38
N ASP A 68 7.41 -0.36 21.77
CA ASP A 68 8.38 0.64 21.33
C ASP A 68 7.97 1.38 20.05
N PHE A 69 7.04 0.85 19.28
CA PHE A 69 6.51 1.49 18.06
C PHE A 69 5.31 2.40 18.31
N ALA A 70 4.67 2.30 19.47
CA ALA A 70 3.60 3.19 19.92
C ALA A 70 4.11 4.56 20.43
N ARG A 71 5.31 4.99 20.01
CA ARG A 71 5.82 6.33 20.32
C ARG A 71 5.00 7.40 19.58
N PRO A 72 4.74 8.56 20.19
CA PRO A 72 4.15 9.69 19.50
C PRO A 72 4.98 10.04 18.25
N GLY A 73 4.39 9.89 17.06
CA GLY A 73 5.04 10.10 15.77
C GLY A 73 5.23 8.85 14.90
N ASN A 74 5.09 7.64 15.42
CA ASN A 74 5.29 6.38 14.68
C ASN A 74 3.98 5.58 14.53
N SER A 75 2.85 6.25 14.27
CA SER A 75 1.57 5.56 14.03
C SER A 75 1.60 4.82 12.69
N VAL A 76 1.37 3.52 12.74
CA VAL A 76 1.18 2.72 11.51
C VAL A 76 -0.16 3.10 10.87
N ARG A 77 -0.15 3.33 9.55
CA ARG A 77 -1.33 3.58 8.74
C ARG A 77 -1.82 2.30 8.09
N LEU A 78 -3.08 1.97 8.33
CA LEU A 78 -3.75 0.85 7.68
C LEU A 78 -4.57 1.32 6.49
N ILE A 79 -4.26 0.81 5.31
CA ILE A 79 -4.93 1.15 4.06
C ILE A 79 -5.74 -0.06 3.58
N MET A 80 -7.03 0.15 3.34
CA MET A 80 -7.92 -0.86 2.76
C MET A 80 -7.79 -0.88 1.24
N ASN A 81 -7.65 -2.06 0.65
CA ASN A 81 -7.69 -2.19 -0.81
C ASN A 81 -9.14 -2.19 -1.32
N ASP A 82 -9.48 -1.34 -2.29
CA ASP A 82 -10.76 -1.20 -3.03
C ASP A 82 -11.99 -0.83 -2.20
N ARG A 83 -12.16 -1.32 -1.00
CA ARG A 83 -13.41 -1.35 -0.23
C ARG A 83 -13.53 -0.21 0.78
N ALA A 84 -14.06 0.94 0.33
CA ALA A 84 -14.28 2.11 1.19
C ALA A 84 -15.28 1.86 2.34
N ASP A 85 -16.27 1.01 2.11
CA ASP A 85 -17.24 0.58 3.12
C ASP A 85 -16.57 -0.23 4.25
N LEU A 86 -15.68 -1.16 3.91
CA LEU A 86 -14.93 -1.94 4.89
C LEU A 86 -13.86 -1.11 5.59
N CYS A 87 -13.28 -0.12 4.92
CA CYS A 87 -12.38 0.85 5.54
C CYS A 87 -13.06 1.53 6.74
N LEU A 88 -14.26 2.08 6.56
CA LEU A 88 -15.02 2.67 7.65
C LEU A 88 -15.42 1.66 8.73
N ALA A 89 -15.92 0.49 8.30
CA ALA A 89 -16.40 -0.54 9.23
C ALA A 89 -15.31 -1.15 10.11
N ALA A 90 -14.04 -1.10 9.65
CA ALA A 90 -12.86 -1.57 10.38
C ALA A 90 -12.02 -0.44 10.99
N ASP A 91 -12.44 0.82 10.85
CA ASP A 91 -11.72 2.01 11.33
C ASP A 91 -10.28 2.09 10.78
N PHE A 92 -10.11 1.82 9.48
CA PHE A 92 -8.84 1.96 8.77
C PHE A 92 -8.55 3.44 8.43
N ASP A 93 -7.29 3.75 8.22
CA ASP A 93 -6.80 5.12 8.02
C ASP A 93 -6.94 5.62 6.58
N GLY A 94 -7.30 4.73 5.63
CA GLY A 94 -7.48 5.11 4.24
C GLY A 94 -7.82 3.95 3.30
N VAL A 95 -7.99 4.30 2.04
CA VAL A 95 -8.35 3.37 0.94
C VAL A 95 -7.42 3.57 -0.24
N HIS A 96 -7.09 2.49 -0.92
CA HIS A 96 -6.44 2.51 -2.21
C HIS A 96 -7.34 1.85 -3.25
N VAL A 97 -7.65 2.56 -4.34
CA VAL A 97 -8.55 2.09 -5.40
C VAL A 97 -7.85 1.98 -6.75
N GLY A 98 -8.31 1.05 -7.57
CA GLY A 98 -7.93 0.87 -8.96
C GLY A 98 -8.88 1.58 -9.92
N GLN A 99 -8.68 1.34 -11.23
CA GLN A 99 -9.43 1.99 -12.31
C GLN A 99 -10.87 1.50 -12.43
N ASP A 100 -11.16 0.27 -11.99
CA ASP A 100 -12.48 -0.39 -12.09
C ASP A 100 -13.25 -0.29 -10.76
N ASP A 101 -12.70 0.36 -9.74
CA ASP A 101 -13.32 0.53 -8.43
C ASP A 101 -14.18 1.83 -8.36
N LEU A 102 -14.64 2.19 -7.17
CA LEU A 102 -15.33 3.46 -6.95
C LEU A 102 -14.44 4.64 -7.31
N SER A 103 -15.02 5.67 -7.93
CA SER A 103 -14.28 6.90 -8.25
C SER A 103 -13.69 7.55 -6.99
N PRO A 104 -12.54 8.22 -7.12
CA PRO A 104 -11.89 8.91 -5.99
C PRO A 104 -12.84 9.87 -5.25
N GLU A 105 -13.70 10.59 -5.97
CA GLU A 105 -14.68 11.50 -5.39
C GLU A 105 -15.75 10.77 -4.59
N SER A 106 -16.16 9.58 -5.05
CA SER A 106 -17.10 8.73 -4.31
C SER A 106 -16.48 8.16 -3.04
N VAL A 107 -15.24 7.68 -3.14
CA VAL A 107 -14.48 7.20 -1.99
C VAL A 107 -14.26 8.32 -0.99
N ARG A 108 -13.86 9.51 -1.43
CA ARG A 108 -13.64 10.69 -0.57
C ARG A 108 -14.89 11.06 0.24
N ARG A 109 -16.08 10.99 -0.38
CA ARG A 109 -17.36 11.20 0.33
C ARG A 109 -17.62 10.16 1.41
N ILE A 110 -17.15 8.93 1.22
CA ILE A 110 -17.31 7.85 2.18
C ILE A 110 -16.31 7.99 3.34
N ILE A 111 -15.00 8.13 3.06
CA ILE A 111 -13.96 8.11 4.08
C ILE A 111 -13.70 9.48 4.74
N GLY A 112 -14.32 10.54 4.23
CA GLY A 112 -14.11 11.91 4.75
C GLY A 112 -12.77 12.52 4.33
N PRO A 113 -12.51 13.77 4.76
CA PRO A 113 -11.33 14.54 4.33
C PRO A 113 -10.01 14.05 4.94
N GLU A 114 -10.03 13.39 6.08
CA GLU A 114 -8.84 12.97 6.84
C GLU A 114 -8.30 11.60 6.42
N GLY A 115 -9.14 10.75 5.81
CA GLY A 115 -8.75 9.42 5.34
C GLY A 115 -7.80 9.50 4.15
N TRP A 116 -6.73 8.71 4.13
CA TRP A 116 -5.83 8.65 2.99
C TRP A 116 -6.49 7.96 1.79
N LEU A 117 -6.40 8.60 0.64
CA LEU A 117 -6.93 8.07 -0.61
C LEU A 117 -5.80 7.91 -1.65
N GLY A 118 -5.56 6.67 -2.05
CA GLY A 118 -4.63 6.34 -3.13
C GLY A 118 -5.35 5.88 -4.39
N VAL A 119 -4.77 6.16 -5.54
CA VAL A 119 -5.30 5.73 -6.86
C VAL A 119 -4.21 5.06 -7.68
N SER A 120 -4.49 3.84 -8.15
CA SER A 120 -3.63 3.11 -9.10
C SER A 120 -3.75 3.69 -10.51
N THR A 121 -2.61 3.83 -11.20
CA THR A 121 -2.53 4.22 -12.61
C THR A 121 -1.54 3.33 -13.37
N HIS A 122 -1.73 3.20 -14.68
CA HIS A 122 -0.94 2.29 -15.52
C HIS A 122 -0.34 2.99 -16.76
N ASN A 123 -0.73 4.25 -16.98
CA ASN A 123 -0.28 5.05 -18.12
C ASN A 123 -0.37 6.55 -17.79
N PRO A 124 0.22 7.43 -18.63
CA PRO A 124 0.21 8.87 -18.40
C PRO A 124 -1.16 9.53 -18.39
N GLU A 125 -2.11 8.99 -19.13
CA GLU A 125 -3.47 9.51 -19.26
C GLU A 125 -4.20 9.34 -17.92
N GLN A 126 -4.24 8.12 -17.40
CA GLN A 126 -4.83 7.81 -16.08
C GLN A 126 -4.14 8.60 -14.95
N LEU A 127 -2.82 8.80 -15.04
CA LEU A 127 -2.09 9.58 -14.04
C LEU A 127 -2.54 11.06 -14.02
N ARG A 128 -2.70 11.69 -15.20
CA ARG A 128 -3.20 13.07 -15.29
C ARG A 128 -4.62 13.19 -14.73
N GLU A 129 -5.48 12.22 -15.04
CA GLU A 129 -6.83 12.17 -14.49
C GLU A 129 -6.79 12.03 -12.96
N ALA A 130 -6.01 11.09 -12.42
CA ALA A 130 -5.88 10.88 -10.99
C ALA A 130 -5.26 12.10 -10.26
N ASP A 131 -4.35 12.85 -10.92
CA ASP A 131 -3.74 14.05 -10.34
C ASP A 131 -4.77 15.16 -10.10
N LEU A 132 -5.83 15.23 -10.92
CA LEU A 132 -6.92 16.20 -10.80
C LEU A 132 -7.98 15.82 -9.74
N THR A 133 -7.94 14.59 -9.23
CA THR A 133 -8.92 14.09 -8.25
C THR A 133 -8.56 14.48 -6.82
N SER A 134 -9.44 14.11 -5.87
CA SER A 134 -9.23 14.25 -4.43
C SER A 134 -8.24 13.22 -3.84
N ALA A 135 -7.54 12.43 -4.66
CA ALA A 135 -6.52 11.49 -4.21
C ALA A 135 -5.37 12.19 -3.49
N ASP A 136 -4.90 11.61 -2.39
CA ASP A 136 -3.77 12.13 -1.61
C ASP A 136 -2.42 11.67 -2.18
N TYR A 137 -2.40 10.50 -2.84
CA TYR A 137 -1.25 9.94 -3.54
C TYR A 137 -1.69 9.12 -4.74
N VAL A 138 -0.77 8.93 -5.68
CA VAL A 138 -1.01 8.13 -6.89
C VAL A 138 0.01 7.00 -6.98
N ALA A 139 -0.42 5.86 -7.53
CA ALA A 139 0.48 4.74 -7.78
C ALA A 139 0.65 4.50 -9.28
N ILE A 140 1.88 4.19 -9.70
CA ILE A 140 2.22 3.85 -11.09
C ILE A 140 2.77 2.42 -11.17
N GLY A 141 2.28 1.63 -12.11
CA GLY A 141 2.81 0.30 -12.35
C GLY A 141 1.97 -0.53 -13.33
N PRO A 142 2.46 -1.75 -13.63
CA PRO A 142 3.63 -2.40 -13.04
C PRO A 142 4.97 -1.87 -13.59
N VAL A 143 5.93 -1.60 -12.68
CA VAL A 143 7.27 -1.12 -13.11
C VAL A 143 8.08 -2.24 -13.76
N PHE A 144 8.00 -3.44 -13.22
CA PHE A 144 8.61 -4.66 -13.76
C PHE A 144 7.55 -5.77 -13.90
N ALA A 145 7.90 -6.83 -14.61
CA ALA A 145 7.02 -7.99 -14.74
C ALA A 145 6.64 -8.57 -13.36
N THR A 146 5.37 -8.91 -13.19
CA THR A 146 4.82 -9.40 -11.92
C THR A 146 3.77 -10.47 -12.15
N SER A 147 3.68 -11.43 -11.23
CA SER A 147 2.65 -12.47 -11.18
C SER A 147 1.56 -12.21 -10.14
N SER A 148 1.62 -11.08 -9.43
CA SER A 148 0.65 -10.77 -8.35
C SER A 148 -0.73 -10.34 -8.85
N LYS A 149 -0.92 -10.18 -10.16
CA LYS A 149 -2.20 -9.86 -10.82
C LYS A 149 -2.40 -10.87 -11.96
N GLU A 150 -3.58 -11.46 -12.09
CA GLU A 150 -3.89 -12.46 -13.14
C GLU A 150 -3.73 -11.88 -14.55
N LYS A 151 -4.12 -10.63 -14.74
CA LYS A 151 -3.97 -9.89 -16.00
C LYS A 151 -3.19 -8.61 -15.71
N PRO A 152 -1.85 -8.66 -15.71
CA PRO A 152 -1.06 -7.47 -15.47
C PRO A 152 -1.15 -6.51 -16.66
N ASP A 153 -1.20 -5.22 -16.34
CA ASP A 153 -1.08 -4.16 -17.32
C ASP A 153 0.33 -4.16 -17.95
N PRO A 154 0.55 -3.49 -19.09
CA PRO A 154 1.86 -3.36 -19.70
C PRO A 154 2.89 -2.77 -18.73
N VAL A 155 4.10 -3.33 -18.74
CA VAL A 155 5.21 -2.86 -17.91
C VAL A 155 5.60 -1.43 -18.31
N VAL A 156 5.62 -0.51 -17.35
CA VAL A 156 5.97 0.90 -17.59
C VAL A 156 7.47 1.17 -17.52
N GLY A 157 8.24 0.32 -16.82
CA GLY A 157 9.68 0.47 -16.64
C GLY A 157 10.06 1.70 -15.81
N LEU A 158 11.37 1.90 -15.61
CA LEU A 158 11.90 3.07 -14.91
C LEU A 158 11.62 4.38 -15.66
N GLU A 159 11.57 4.33 -16.99
CA GLU A 159 11.22 5.50 -17.79
C GLU A 159 9.77 5.93 -17.57
N GLY A 160 8.85 4.97 -17.41
CA GLY A 160 7.47 5.24 -17.01
C GLY A 160 7.39 5.93 -15.65
N VAL A 161 8.24 5.54 -14.68
CA VAL A 161 8.32 6.21 -13.36
C VAL A 161 8.81 7.64 -13.50
N ARG A 162 9.88 7.92 -14.28
CA ARG A 162 10.39 9.27 -14.55
C ARG A 162 9.32 10.15 -15.20
N ARG A 163 8.62 9.60 -16.19
CA ARG A 163 7.52 10.28 -16.85
C ARG A 163 6.37 10.57 -15.89
N ALA A 164 5.99 9.59 -15.07
CA ALA A 164 4.96 9.77 -14.05
C ALA A 164 5.33 10.90 -13.07
N ARG A 165 6.57 10.94 -12.59
CA ARG A 165 7.04 12.01 -11.69
C ARG A 165 6.91 13.39 -12.32
N SER A 166 7.14 13.53 -13.62
CA SER A 166 7.00 14.83 -14.32
C SER A 166 5.54 15.32 -14.46
N LEU A 167 4.57 14.43 -14.30
CA LEU A 167 3.14 14.70 -14.49
C LEU A 167 2.37 14.99 -13.20
N THR A 168 2.92 14.68 -12.04
CA THR A 168 2.25 14.90 -10.77
C THR A 168 3.20 15.48 -9.72
N ARG A 169 2.64 16.22 -8.77
CA ARG A 169 3.33 16.65 -7.54
C ARG A 169 2.85 15.87 -6.31
N LYS A 170 1.80 15.05 -6.46
CA LYS A 170 1.34 14.18 -5.40
C LYS A 170 2.43 13.14 -5.08
N PRO A 171 2.47 12.59 -3.86
CA PRO A 171 3.31 11.44 -3.55
C PRO A 171 3.10 10.32 -4.57
N LEU A 172 4.20 9.83 -5.16
CA LEU A 172 4.21 8.82 -6.21
C LEU A 172 4.69 7.48 -5.66
N VAL A 173 3.80 6.51 -5.65
CA VAL A 173 4.10 5.13 -5.25
C VAL A 173 4.35 4.30 -6.51
N ALA A 174 5.48 3.62 -6.58
CA ALA A 174 5.75 2.67 -7.67
C ALA A 174 5.44 1.24 -7.21
N ILE A 175 4.82 0.45 -8.09
CA ILE A 175 4.41 -0.93 -7.78
C ILE A 175 4.67 -1.87 -8.97
N GLY A 176 4.81 -3.15 -8.68
CA GLY A 176 4.89 -4.25 -9.65
C GLY A 176 6.31 -4.72 -9.91
N GLY A 177 6.59 -5.97 -9.51
CA GLY A 177 7.87 -6.65 -9.68
C GLY A 177 9.05 -6.00 -8.95
N ILE A 178 8.77 -5.18 -7.93
CA ILE A 178 9.80 -4.50 -7.14
C ILE A 178 10.35 -5.46 -6.09
N THR A 179 11.67 -5.52 -6.03
CA THR A 179 12.46 -6.36 -5.11
C THR A 179 13.56 -5.52 -4.49
N ARG A 180 14.25 -6.05 -3.47
CA ARG A 180 15.43 -5.42 -2.85
C ARG A 180 16.54 -5.11 -3.86
N ALA A 181 16.64 -5.91 -4.94
CA ALA A 181 17.67 -5.71 -5.96
C ALA A 181 17.40 -4.52 -6.89
N ASN A 182 16.14 -4.07 -7.03
CA ASN A 182 15.77 -3.01 -7.98
C ASN A 182 15.09 -1.79 -7.34
N ALA A 183 14.74 -1.83 -6.05
CA ALA A 183 14.00 -0.77 -5.37
C ALA A 183 14.71 0.59 -5.39
N ALA A 184 16.03 0.62 -5.17
CA ALA A 184 16.81 1.87 -5.20
C ALA A 184 16.67 2.58 -6.54
N SER A 185 16.77 1.86 -7.66
CA SER A 185 16.62 2.44 -9.01
C SER A 185 15.24 3.01 -9.27
N VAL A 186 14.20 2.49 -8.61
CA VAL A 186 12.83 3.01 -8.70
C VAL A 186 12.70 4.34 -7.97
N ILE A 187 13.31 4.47 -6.80
CA ILE A 187 13.37 5.76 -6.07
C ILE A 187 14.20 6.79 -6.85
N GLU A 188 15.36 6.40 -7.38
CA GLU A 188 16.18 7.26 -8.25
C GLU A 188 15.43 7.72 -9.51
N ALA A 189 14.52 6.90 -10.02
CA ALA A 189 13.64 7.28 -11.13
C ALA A 189 12.56 8.31 -10.76
N GLY A 190 12.40 8.63 -9.47
CA GLY A 190 11.52 9.70 -8.98
C GLY A 190 10.28 9.23 -8.22
N ALA A 191 10.17 7.95 -7.87
CA ALA A 191 9.14 7.49 -6.93
C ALA A 191 9.47 7.97 -5.50
N ASP A 192 8.44 8.35 -4.75
CA ASP A 192 8.57 8.69 -3.33
C ASP A 192 8.56 7.43 -2.47
N SER A 193 7.88 6.38 -2.94
CA SER A 193 7.67 5.12 -2.23
C SER A 193 7.63 3.93 -3.18
N VAL A 194 7.99 2.75 -2.70
CA VAL A 194 7.84 1.47 -3.41
C VAL A 194 6.82 0.59 -2.69
N ALA A 195 5.81 0.11 -3.41
CA ALA A 195 4.84 -0.86 -2.90
C ALA A 195 5.28 -2.29 -3.22
N VAL A 196 5.37 -3.13 -2.19
CA VAL A 196 5.94 -4.47 -2.30
C VAL A 196 4.98 -5.52 -1.76
N ILE A 197 4.82 -6.63 -2.50
CA ILE A 197 4.07 -7.83 -2.11
C ILE A 197 5.03 -9.01 -2.00
N SER A 198 5.50 -9.53 -3.11
CA SER A 198 6.12 -10.86 -3.22
C SER A 198 7.47 -10.98 -2.53
N ASP A 199 8.30 -9.94 -2.54
CA ASP A 199 9.62 -9.97 -1.92
C ASP A 199 9.57 -9.87 -0.37
N LEU A 200 8.39 -9.60 0.20
CA LEU A 200 8.13 -9.63 1.65
C LEU A 200 7.67 -11.01 2.15
N LEU A 201 7.28 -11.95 1.25
CA LEU A 201 6.52 -13.14 1.63
C LEU A 201 7.32 -14.21 2.40
N ARG A 202 8.60 -14.37 2.10
CA ARG A 202 9.42 -15.47 2.66
C ARG A 202 9.91 -15.19 4.07
N GLU A 203 10.50 -14.02 4.28
CA GLU A 203 11.09 -13.58 5.55
C GLU A 203 10.62 -12.13 5.80
N PRO A 204 9.34 -11.92 6.19
CA PRO A 204 8.70 -10.60 6.18
C PRO A 204 9.51 -9.53 6.90
N ARG A 205 9.88 -9.82 8.16
CA ARG A 205 10.65 -8.90 9.00
C ARG A 205 12.01 -8.56 8.39
N LYS A 206 12.79 -9.56 8.05
CA LYS A 206 14.12 -9.37 7.50
C LYS A 206 14.08 -8.64 6.16
N SER A 207 13.15 -9.04 5.27
CA SER A 207 12.98 -8.39 3.98
C SER A 207 12.59 -6.92 4.13
N ALA A 208 11.67 -6.60 5.03
CA ALA A 208 11.27 -5.22 5.29
C ALA A 208 12.41 -4.38 5.91
N GLU A 209 13.16 -4.92 6.86
CA GLU A 209 14.37 -4.28 7.44
C GLU A 209 15.44 -4.00 6.36
N GLU A 210 15.62 -4.93 5.41
CA GLU A 210 16.53 -4.74 4.28
C GLU A 210 16.03 -3.66 3.32
N PHE A 211 14.73 -3.64 2.98
CA PHE A 211 14.14 -2.55 2.18
C PHE A 211 14.32 -1.19 2.85
N LEU A 212 14.00 -1.07 4.14
CA LEU A 212 14.11 0.19 4.86
C LEU A 212 15.53 0.73 4.84
N ARG A 213 16.55 -0.13 5.04
CA ARG A 213 17.97 0.26 4.93
C ARG A 213 18.41 0.64 3.53
N LEU A 214 17.88 -0.03 2.49
CA LEU A 214 18.22 0.26 1.10
C LEU A 214 17.61 1.57 0.60
N LEU A 215 16.53 2.04 1.23
CA LEU A 215 15.74 3.17 0.81
C LEU A 215 15.93 4.44 1.68
N GLU A 216 16.80 4.36 2.72
CA GLU A 216 17.26 5.53 3.48
C GLU A 216 18.04 6.51 2.58
#